data_82fca31d523a64a2c2ad8fa662621ca2
#
_entry.id   82fca31d523a64a2c2ad8fa662621ca2
#
_cell.length_a   1.000
_cell.length_b   1.000
_cell.length_c   1.000
_cell.angle_alpha   90.00
_cell.angle_beta   90.00
_cell.angle_gamma   90.00
#
_symmetry.space_group_name_H-M   'P 1'
#
loop_
_entity.id
_entity.type
_entity.pdbx_description
1 polymer ?
#
loop_
_entity_poly.entity_id
_entity_poly.type
_entity_poly.pdbx_seq_one_letter_code
_entity_poly.pdbx_strand_id
1 'polypeptide(L)'
;MNKQIWIGLAEVRPLPGCKLLEEAKGAYVHVMAWAETPEQFQKMAALRAADLSLEIVQIRETQPWLIRNSADELRDEFFEMETRISSDVRGVAFGRFHAWLKDLPVAKI
;
A
#
# COMPACT_ATOMS: atom_id res chain seq x y z
N MET A 1 15.14 18.20 6.62
CA MET A 1 14.54 17.22 7.00
C MET A 1 14.84 16.02 6.31
N ASN A 2 14.91 14.95 6.95
CA ASN A 2 15.31 13.71 6.36
C ASN A 2 14.13 12.88 6.01
N LYS A 3 14.14 12.35 4.80
CA LYS A 3 13.13 11.39 4.42
C LYS A 3 13.54 10.03 4.90
N GLN A 4 12.57 9.23 5.24
CA GLN A 4 12.83 7.84 5.56
C GLN A 4 11.72 7.01 4.93
N ILE A 5 11.91 5.72 4.91
CA ILE A 5 10.91 4.83 4.32
C ILE A 5 9.84 4.55 5.35
N TRP A 6 8.60 4.76 4.94
CA TRP A 6 7.44 4.47 5.77
C TRP A 6 6.67 3.32 5.13
N ILE A 7 5.94 2.60 5.95
CA ILE A 7 5.11 1.52 5.46
C ILE A 7 3.77 1.58 6.16
N GLY A 8 2.74 1.17 5.48
CA GLY A 8 1.40 1.10 6.06
C GLY A 8 0.56 0.09 5.33
N LEU A 9 -0.58 -0.24 5.91
CA LEU A 9 -1.51 -1.16 5.28
C LEU A 9 -2.70 -0.35 4.80
N ALA A 10 -2.90 -0.31 3.51
CA ALA A 10 -3.95 0.49 2.91
C ALA A 10 -5.15 -0.35 2.54
N GLU A 11 -6.33 0.20 2.78
CA GLU A 11 -7.55 -0.37 2.26
C GLU A 11 -7.89 0.44 1.02
N VAL A 12 -8.03 -0.20 -0.13
CA VAL A 12 -8.29 0.49 -1.38
C VAL A 12 -9.54 -0.04 -2.04
N ARG A 13 -10.14 0.78 -2.88
CA ARG A 13 -11.28 0.39 -3.69
C ARG A 13 -11.01 0.75 -5.14
N PRO A 14 -11.49 -0.06 -6.08
CA PRO A 14 -11.28 0.27 -7.48
C PRO A 14 -12.21 1.41 -7.91
N LEU A 15 -11.67 2.32 -8.67
CA LEU A 15 -12.46 3.36 -9.31
C LEU A 15 -12.85 2.88 -10.70
N PRO A 16 -13.79 3.52 -11.36
CA PRO A 16 -14.18 3.08 -12.70
C PRO A 16 -12.96 3.04 -13.60
N GLY A 17 -12.80 1.96 -14.32
CA GLY A 17 -11.68 1.81 -15.22
C GLY A 17 -10.48 1.14 -14.60
N CYS A 18 -10.54 0.76 -13.34
CA CYS A 18 -9.41 0.12 -12.70
C CYS A 18 -9.25 -1.30 -13.25
N LYS A 19 -8.05 -1.62 -13.72
CA LYS A 19 -7.80 -2.93 -14.24
C LYS A 19 -7.17 -3.87 -13.24
N LEU A 20 -6.58 -3.32 -12.20
CA LEU A 20 -5.94 -4.16 -11.21
C LEU A 20 -6.98 -4.92 -10.37
N LEU A 21 -8.08 -4.27 -10.07
CA LEU A 21 -9.10 -4.88 -9.23
C LEU A 21 -10.43 -4.91 -9.95
N GLU A 22 -10.39 -5.41 -11.21
CA GLU A 22 -11.52 -5.31 -12.07
C GLU A 22 -12.81 -5.80 -11.51
N GLU A 23 -12.81 -6.91 -10.85
CA GLU A 23 -14.04 -7.46 -10.32
C GLU A 23 -14.09 -7.43 -8.81
N ALA A 24 -13.16 -6.81 -8.16
CA ALA A 24 -13.11 -6.83 -6.72
C ALA A 24 -13.82 -5.62 -6.15
N LYS A 25 -14.34 -5.76 -4.94
CA LYS A 25 -14.94 -4.63 -4.26
C LYS A 25 -13.90 -3.80 -3.54
N GLY A 26 -12.80 -4.38 -3.22
CA GLY A 26 -11.72 -3.67 -2.54
C GLY A 26 -10.56 -4.60 -2.29
N ALA A 27 -9.55 -4.08 -1.66
CA ALA A 27 -8.36 -4.87 -1.34
C ALA A 27 -7.59 -4.22 -0.22
N TYR A 28 -6.79 -5.04 0.46
CA TYR A 28 -5.80 -4.53 1.39
C TYR A 28 -4.45 -4.70 0.71
N VAL A 29 -3.58 -3.71 0.86
CA VAL A 29 -2.28 -3.78 0.24
C VAL A 29 -1.30 -2.98 1.09
N HIS A 30 -0.10 -3.50 1.25
CA HIS A 30 0.94 -2.74 1.95
C HIS A 30 1.50 -1.70 0.98
N VAL A 31 1.82 -0.52 1.51
CA VAL A 31 2.37 0.57 0.73
C VAL A 31 3.66 1.00 1.39
N MET A 32 4.67 1.27 0.61
CA MET A 32 5.97 1.70 1.12
C MET A 32 6.43 2.91 0.29
N ALA A 33 6.94 3.93 0.94
CA ALA A 33 7.40 5.11 0.25
C ALA A 33 8.33 5.93 1.13
N TRP A 34 9.16 6.75 0.51
CA TRP A 34 10.01 7.70 1.22
C TRP A 34 9.17 8.91 1.55
N ALA A 35 9.26 9.38 2.77
CA ALA A 35 8.55 10.59 3.19
C ALA A 35 9.18 11.16 4.45
N GLU A 36 8.88 12.41 4.72
CA GLU A 36 9.39 13.04 5.92
C GLU A 36 8.44 12.87 7.09
N THR A 37 7.17 12.72 6.81
CA THR A 37 6.16 12.60 7.87
C THR A 37 5.12 11.56 7.45
N PRO A 38 4.37 11.02 8.39
CA PRO A 38 3.28 10.11 8.03
C PRO A 38 2.25 10.76 7.13
N GLU A 39 2.00 12.05 7.32
CA GLU A 39 1.02 12.75 6.50
C GLU A 39 1.49 12.85 5.06
N GLN A 40 2.78 13.10 4.86
CA GLN A 40 3.32 13.16 3.53
C GLN A 40 3.25 11.78 2.88
N PHE A 41 3.54 10.73 3.65
CA PHE A 41 3.46 9.37 3.17
C PHE A 41 2.05 9.06 2.67
N GLN A 42 1.04 9.42 3.45
CA GLN A 42 -0.34 9.13 3.08
C GLN A 42 -0.73 9.89 1.82
N LYS A 43 -0.27 11.12 1.68
CA LYS A 43 -0.59 11.89 0.50
C LYS A 43 0.05 11.29 -0.75
N MET A 44 1.30 10.88 -0.64
CA MET A 44 1.99 10.27 -1.76
C MET A 44 1.32 8.96 -2.17
N ALA A 45 0.91 8.17 -1.19
CA ALA A 45 0.26 6.91 -1.48
C ALA A 45 -1.07 7.16 -2.19
N ALA A 46 -1.82 8.17 -1.76
CA ALA A 46 -3.09 8.46 -2.38
C ALA A 46 -2.92 8.93 -3.83
N LEU A 47 -1.90 9.74 -4.10
CA LEU A 47 -1.66 10.21 -5.45
C LEU A 47 -1.28 9.06 -6.36
N ARG A 48 -0.45 8.16 -5.86
CA ARG A 48 -0.04 7.02 -6.68
C ARG A 48 -1.21 6.07 -6.90
N ALA A 49 -2.05 5.89 -5.90
CA ALA A 49 -3.22 5.03 -6.04
C ALA A 49 -4.13 5.59 -7.13
N ALA A 50 -4.29 6.90 -7.19
CA ALA A 50 -5.14 7.51 -8.21
C ALA A 50 -4.62 7.20 -9.61
N ASP A 51 -3.30 7.14 -9.78
CA ASP A 51 -2.73 6.79 -11.07
C ASP A 51 -3.11 5.37 -11.48
N LEU A 52 -3.42 4.54 -10.53
CA LEU A 52 -3.80 3.16 -10.80
C LEU A 52 -5.32 2.98 -10.75
N SER A 53 -6.05 4.07 -10.74
CA SER A 53 -7.50 4.05 -10.63
C SER A 53 -7.97 3.38 -9.35
N LEU A 54 -7.28 3.67 -8.26
CA LEU A 54 -7.64 3.16 -6.95
C LEU A 54 -7.90 4.32 -6.01
N GLU A 55 -8.81 4.12 -5.11
CA GLU A 55 -9.08 5.09 -4.06
C GLU A 55 -8.62 4.50 -2.75
N ILE A 56 -7.87 5.23 -1.96
CA ILE A 56 -7.46 4.75 -0.66
C ILE A 56 -8.53 5.17 0.34
N VAL A 57 -9.13 4.18 0.99
CA VAL A 57 -10.13 4.43 2.00
C VAL A 57 -9.48 4.82 3.30
N GLN A 58 -8.44 4.11 3.69
CA GLN A 58 -7.69 4.44 4.89
C GLN A 58 -6.37 3.70 4.85
N ILE A 59 -5.39 4.19 5.61
CA ILE A 59 -4.12 3.52 5.78
C ILE A 59 -3.92 3.32 7.26
N ARG A 60 -3.64 2.09 7.66
CA ARG A 60 -3.43 1.76 9.06
C ARG A 60 -2.00 1.35 9.28
N GLU A 61 -1.60 1.38 10.52
CA GLU A 61 -0.29 0.86 10.92
C GLU A 61 0.84 1.57 10.21
N THR A 62 0.69 2.86 9.97
CA THR A 62 1.73 3.65 9.33
C THR A 62 2.88 3.81 10.32
N GLN A 63 4.07 3.41 9.90
CA GLN A 63 5.24 3.50 10.78
C GLN A 63 6.51 3.42 9.94
N PRO A 64 7.64 3.83 10.50
CA PRO A 64 8.89 3.71 9.78
C PRO A 64 9.21 2.25 9.47
N TRP A 65 9.75 2.03 8.29
CA TRP A 65 10.02 0.68 7.83
C TRP A 65 10.99 -0.07 8.74
N LEU A 66 11.95 0.62 9.31
CA LEU A 66 12.91 -0.07 10.14
C LEU A 66 12.27 -0.81 11.29
N ILE A 67 11.15 -0.31 11.78
CA ILE A 67 10.48 -0.98 12.88
C ILE A 67 9.77 -2.22 12.39
N ARG A 68 9.24 -2.18 11.17
CA ARG A 68 8.49 -3.32 10.68
C ARG A 68 9.34 -4.39 10.06
N ASN A 69 10.57 -4.10 9.76
CA ASN A 69 11.32 -5.05 8.98
C ASN A 69 11.68 -6.30 9.76
N SER A 70 11.17 -6.45 10.97
CA SER A 70 11.38 -7.71 11.68
C SER A 70 10.28 -8.72 11.36
N ALA A 71 9.29 -8.36 10.58
CA ALA A 71 8.19 -9.26 10.27
C ALA A 71 8.64 -10.30 9.25
N ASP A 72 8.84 -11.52 9.68
CA ASP A 72 9.40 -12.52 8.80
C ASP A 72 8.46 -13.01 7.73
N GLU A 73 7.21 -13.16 8.00
CA GLU A 73 6.38 -13.75 7.00
C GLU A 73 6.13 -12.84 5.84
N LEU A 74 6.42 -11.57 5.92
CA LEU A 74 6.24 -10.67 4.80
C LEU A 74 7.57 -10.17 4.27
N ARG A 75 8.66 -10.83 4.65
CA ARG A 75 9.97 -10.33 4.31
C ARG A 75 10.20 -10.21 2.82
N ASP A 76 9.79 -11.21 2.06
CA ASP A 76 10.06 -11.20 0.62
C ASP A 76 9.29 -10.09 -0.06
N GLU A 77 8.04 -9.90 0.33
CA GLU A 77 7.24 -8.84 -0.26
C GLU A 77 7.84 -7.49 0.07
N PHE A 78 8.22 -7.27 1.31
CA PHE A 78 8.76 -5.99 1.74
C PHE A 78 10.11 -5.74 1.09
N PHE A 79 10.91 -6.77 0.93
CA PHE A 79 12.21 -6.61 0.29
C PHE A 79 12.03 -6.18 -1.16
N GLU A 80 11.07 -6.74 -1.86
CA GLU A 80 10.81 -6.33 -3.22
C GLU A 80 10.34 -4.89 -3.30
N MET A 81 9.49 -4.48 -2.37
CA MET A 81 9.00 -3.11 -2.36
C MET A 81 10.14 -2.14 -2.08
N GLU A 82 10.99 -2.48 -1.13
CA GLU A 82 12.10 -1.62 -0.79
C GLU A 82 13.06 -1.50 -1.96
N THR A 83 13.30 -2.59 -2.66
CA THR A 83 14.18 -2.57 -3.81
C THR A 83 13.64 -1.62 -4.88
N ARG A 84 12.34 -1.63 -5.09
CA ARG A 84 11.76 -0.78 -6.12
C ARG A 84 11.90 0.71 -5.81
N ILE A 85 11.90 1.10 -4.55
CA ILE A 85 11.94 2.52 -4.22
C ILE A 85 13.30 2.97 -3.71
N SER A 86 14.28 2.07 -3.57
CA SER A 86 15.53 2.45 -2.94
C SER A 86 16.29 3.48 -3.77
N SER A 87 16.12 3.49 -5.07
CA SER A 87 16.82 4.47 -5.88
C SER A 87 15.88 5.57 -6.38
N ASP A 88 14.68 5.68 -5.84
CA ASP A 88 13.74 6.66 -6.31
C ASP A 88 13.01 7.23 -5.11
N VAL A 89 13.48 8.38 -4.62
CA VAL A 89 12.92 8.96 -3.41
C VAL A 89 11.51 9.47 -3.60
N ARG A 90 11.00 9.47 -4.83
CA ARG A 90 9.62 9.81 -5.05
C ARG A 90 8.78 8.58 -5.31
N GLY A 91 9.38 7.42 -5.28
CA GLY A 91 8.67 6.20 -5.61
C GLY A 91 7.73 5.77 -4.51
N VAL A 92 6.67 5.11 -4.92
CA VAL A 92 5.71 4.52 -4.01
C VAL A 92 5.52 3.10 -4.48
N ALA A 93 5.75 2.13 -3.62
CA ALA A 93 5.61 0.73 -3.97
C ALA A 93 4.39 0.15 -3.29
N PHE A 94 3.60 -0.59 -4.04
CA PHE A 94 2.50 -1.34 -3.48
C PHE A 94 2.90 -2.81 -3.45
N GLY A 95 2.56 -3.49 -2.39
CA GLY A 95 2.82 -4.92 -2.30
C GLY A 95 1.74 -5.71 -3.01
N ARG A 96 1.47 -6.90 -2.52
CA ARG A 96 0.48 -7.75 -3.15
C ARG A 96 -0.90 -7.36 -2.66
N PHE A 97 -1.85 -7.37 -3.58
CA PHE A 97 -3.21 -6.98 -3.24
C PHE A 97 -3.98 -8.19 -2.74
N HIS A 98 -4.59 -8.03 -1.58
CA HIS A 98 -5.44 -9.09 -1.02
C HIS A 98 -6.88 -8.63 -1.22
N ALA A 99 -7.44 -8.97 -2.34
CA ALA A 99 -8.72 -8.44 -2.79
C ALA A 99 -9.90 -9.27 -2.31
N TRP A 100 -11.04 -8.61 -2.15
CA TRP A 100 -12.28 -9.34 -1.90
C TRP A 100 -13.28 -8.98 -2.99
N LEU A 101 -14.09 -9.96 -3.33
CA LEU A 101 -14.91 -9.82 -4.50
C LEU A 101 -16.24 -9.31 -4.12
N LYS A 102 -17.01 -9.35 -3.42
CA LYS A 102 -18.14 -8.80 -3.15
C LYS A 102 -18.40 -8.89 -1.77
N ASP A 103 -19.40 -8.70 -1.28
CA ASP A 103 -19.61 -8.77 0.01
C ASP A 103 -19.09 -9.93 0.52
N LEU A 104 -18.25 -9.89 1.25
CA LEU A 104 -17.70 -10.97 1.76
C LEU A 104 -18.59 -11.59 2.54
N PRO A 105 -18.97 -12.49 2.34
CA PRO A 105 -19.81 -13.25 3.01
C PRO A 105 -19.17 -13.75 3.98
N VAL A 106 -18.45 -13.50 4.10
CA VAL A 106 -17.85 -13.86 5.05
C VAL A 106 -18.28 -14.89 5.69
N ALA A 107 -19.15 -14.88 5.76
CA ALA A 107 -19.48 -15.81 6.49
C ALA A 107 -19.29 -16.99 6.03
N LYS A 108 -19.29 -17.23 5.48
CA LYS A 108 -19.13 -18.24 5.07
C LYS A 108 -18.40 -18.89 5.37
N ILE A 109 -18.20 -18.90 5.82
CA ILE A 109 -17.48 -19.67 6.03
C ILE A 109 -17.56 -20.11 6.73
#